data_e10f1145f185dd4986318899b421638a
#
_entry.id   e10f1145f185dd4986318899b421638a
#
_cell.length_a   1.000
_cell.length_b   1.000
_cell.length_c   1.000
_cell.angle_alpha   90.00
_cell.angle_beta   90.00
_cell.angle_gamma   90.00
#
_symmetry.space_group_name_H-M   'P 1'
#
loop_
_entity.id
_entity.type
_entity.pdbx_description
1 polymer ?
#
loop_
_entity_poly.entity_id
_entity_poly.type
_entity_poly.pdbx_seq_one_letter_code
_entity_poly.pdbx_strand_id
1 'polypeptide(L)'
;IMPSKESAAREPIIFHQPPQNLLEWVTSIESGLLLANVCEDWVPEKFWRGIYNIGGGESFRLNYIQYFDDMLKPFGFGFKDVFEPRWFARFNFHGQWYTDSDALNDILRFRVMTYQQYIAGAWQAMETMIANGDAAALPTKERMKAMHEQIAHQEMGTLWMLEEGHDDWVRAFFGSRAAALAQPKSWDEVEFP
;
A
#
# COMPACT_ATOMS: atom_id res chain seq x y z
N ILE A 1 6.93 -8.43 2.39
CA ILE A 1 7.00 -9.20 1.14
C ILE A 1 7.63 -8.28 0.12
N MET A 2 8.86 -8.58 -0.29
CA MET A 2 9.32 -7.95 -1.53
C MET A 2 8.47 -8.52 -2.66
N PRO A 3 7.83 -7.67 -3.48
CA PRO A 3 7.04 -8.17 -4.58
C PRO A 3 7.95 -8.97 -5.52
N SER A 4 7.50 -10.14 -5.97
CA SER A 4 8.17 -10.85 -7.06
C SER A 4 8.25 -9.93 -8.28
N LYS A 5 9.23 -10.13 -9.17
CA LYS A 5 9.35 -9.34 -10.41
C LYS A 5 8.05 -9.28 -11.22
N GLU A 6 7.16 -10.24 -11.03
CA GLU A 6 5.88 -10.34 -11.72
C GLU A 6 4.72 -9.68 -10.96
N SER A 7 4.74 -9.63 -9.61
CA SER A 7 3.66 -9.03 -8.83
C SER A 7 3.79 -7.53 -8.63
N ALA A 8 5.00 -6.99 -8.61
CA ALA A 8 5.25 -5.56 -8.39
C ALA A 8 4.76 -4.65 -9.54
N ALA A 9 4.51 -5.23 -10.72
CA ALA A 9 4.29 -4.46 -11.94
C ALA A 9 2.82 -4.35 -12.37
N ARG A 10 1.81 -4.76 -11.55
CA ARG A 10 0.51 -5.05 -12.16
C ARG A 10 -0.74 -4.58 -11.42
N GLU A 11 -0.61 -3.87 -10.31
CA GLU A 11 -1.80 -3.53 -9.51
C GLU A 11 -2.08 -2.02 -9.55
N PRO A 12 -2.87 -1.53 -10.52
CA PRO A 12 -3.24 -0.11 -10.58
C PRO A 12 -4.08 0.35 -9.39
N ILE A 13 -4.57 -0.59 -8.57
CA ILE A 13 -5.34 -0.33 -7.36
C ILE A 13 -4.64 0.62 -6.37
N ILE A 14 -3.31 0.70 -6.40
CA ILE A 14 -2.55 1.65 -5.60
C ILE A 14 -2.98 3.11 -5.88
N PHE A 15 -3.46 3.41 -7.09
CA PHE A 15 -3.88 4.74 -7.50
C PHE A 15 -5.38 5.00 -7.29
N HIS A 16 -6.16 4.01 -6.83
CA HIS A 16 -7.61 4.13 -6.68
C HIS A 16 -8.03 4.80 -5.38
N GLN A 17 -7.12 5.50 -4.73
CA GLN A 17 -7.40 6.27 -3.51
C GLN A 17 -6.43 7.43 -3.37
N PRO A 18 -6.77 8.47 -2.59
CA PRO A 18 -5.81 9.49 -2.19
C PRO A 18 -4.66 8.87 -1.39
N PRO A 19 -3.41 9.27 -1.65
CA PRO A 19 -2.26 8.67 -0.96
C PRO A 19 -2.18 9.02 0.53
N GLN A 20 -2.94 10.02 0.98
CA GLN A 20 -3.07 10.43 2.38
C GLN A 20 -4.04 9.55 3.19
N ASN A 21 -4.87 8.73 2.54
CA ASN A 21 -5.79 7.86 3.24
C ASN A 21 -5.06 6.88 4.14
N LEU A 22 -5.54 6.75 5.37
CA LEU A 22 -5.06 5.73 6.29
C LEU A 22 -5.58 4.36 5.87
N LEU A 23 -4.66 3.41 5.84
CA LEU A 23 -4.95 1.99 5.68
C LEU A 23 -4.43 1.26 6.92
N GLU A 24 -5.10 0.21 7.30
CA GLU A 24 -4.58 -0.71 8.29
C GLU A 24 -4.02 -1.95 7.58
N TRP A 25 -2.71 -2.08 7.66
CA TRP A 25 -1.96 -3.16 7.02
C TRP A 25 -1.83 -4.36 7.97
N VAL A 26 -1.56 -5.52 7.40
CA VAL A 26 -1.19 -6.73 8.13
C VAL A 26 -0.05 -7.42 7.37
N THR A 27 0.92 -7.97 8.09
CA THR A 27 2.03 -8.66 7.44
C THR A 27 1.60 -10.07 7.00
N SER A 28 2.29 -10.62 5.99
CA SER A 28 2.06 -12.01 5.58
C SER A 28 2.41 -13.01 6.68
N ILE A 29 3.39 -12.69 7.51
CA ILE A 29 3.79 -13.52 8.67
C ILE A 29 2.63 -13.57 9.66
N GLU A 30 2.05 -12.44 9.99
CA GLU A 30 0.92 -12.36 10.92
C GLU A 30 -0.35 -13.00 10.34
N SER A 31 -0.59 -12.82 9.02
CA SER A 31 -1.69 -13.51 8.34
C SER A 31 -1.50 -15.03 8.35
N GLY A 32 -0.27 -15.52 8.15
CA GLY A 32 0.06 -16.94 8.26
C GLY A 32 -0.14 -17.47 9.68
N LEU A 33 0.31 -16.71 10.69
CA LEU A 33 0.13 -17.07 12.10
C LEU A 33 -1.35 -17.09 12.50
N LEU A 34 -2.14 -16.12 12.02
CA LEU A 34 -3.58 -16.12 12.21
C LEU A 34 -4.22 -17.41 11.69
N LEU A 35 -3.88 -17.82 10.46
CA LEU A 35 -4.41 -19.05 9.87
C LEU A 35 -3.98 -20.31 10.63
N ALA A 36 -2.75 -20.34 11.16
CA ALA A 36 -2.29 -21.42 12.00
C ALA A 36 -3.08 -21.47 13.32
N ASN A 37 -3.24 -20.32 13.98
CA ASN A 37 -3.90 -20.22 15.27
C ASN A 37 -5.40 -20.54 15.21
N VAL A 38 -6.06 -20.32 14.09
CA VAL A 38 -7.47 -20.73 13.87
C VAL A 38 -7.65 -22.25 14.00
N CYS A 39 -6.60 -23.03 13.71
CA CYS A 39 -6.67 -24.50 13.76
C CYS A 39 -6.44 -25.09 15.16
N GLU A 40 -6.16 -24.25 16.16
CA GLU A 40 -5.81 -24.68 17.50
C GLU A 40 -7.07 -24.94 18.38
N ASP A 41 -6.97 -25.92 19.25
CA ASP A 41 -8.07 -26.36 20.13
C ASP A 41 -8.53 -25.29 21.14
N TRP A 42 -7.69 -24.29 21.43
CA TRP A 42 -8.01 -23.20 22.36
C TRP A 42 -8.93 -22.12 21.77
N VAL A 43 -9.20 -22.16 20.46
CA VAL A 43 -10.08 -21.17 19.79
C VAL A 43 -11.52 -21.35 20.31
N PRO A 44 -12.12 -20.31 20.89
CA PRO A 44 -13.43 -20.43 21.50
C PRO A 44 -14.53 -20.64 20.45
N GLU A 45 -15.54 -21.45 20.77
CA GLU A 45 -16.67 -21.75 19.86
C GLU A 45 -17.35 -20.48 19.32
N LYS A 46 -17.43 -19.42 20.12
CA LYS A 46 -18.01 -18.12 19.71
C LYS A 46 -17.31 -17.50 18.52
N PHE A 47 -16.01 -17.78 18.30
CA PHE A 47 -15.25 -17.28 17.16
C PHE A 47 -15.91 -17.67 15.83
N TRP A 48 -16.35 -18.91 15.70
CA TRP A 48 -16.91 -19.46 14.47
C TRP A 48 -18.24 -18.86 14.03
N ARG A 49 -18.86 -18.06 14.90
CA ARG A 49 -20.12 -17.35 14.65
C ARG A 49 -19.92 -15.84 14.41
N GLY A 50 -18.67 -15.39 14.36
CA GLY A 50 -18.31 -13.99 14.19
C GLY A 50 -17.88 -13.66 12.77
N ILE A 51 -17.88 -12.36 12.47
CA ILE A 51 -17.23 -11.75 11.31
C ILE A 51 -16.16 -10.82 11.89
N TYR A 52 -14.96 -10.90 11.38
CA TYR A 52 -13.82 -10.18 11.94
C TYR A 52 -13.04 -9.46 10.85
N ASN A 53 -12.58 -8.27 11.17
CA ASN A 53 -11.64 -7.52 10.34
C ASN A 53 -10.20 -7.90 10.70
N ILE A 54 -9.39 -8.21 9.68
CA ILE A 54 -7.98 -8.54 9.85
C ILE A 54 -7.18 -7.26 9.69
N GLY A 55 -6.42 -6.88 10.71
CA GLY A 55 -5.54 -5.71 10.67
C GLY A 55 -4.35 -5.88 11.60
N GLY A 56 -3.27 -5.14 11.34
CA GLY A 56 -2.03 -5.16 12.13
C GLY A 56 -2.07 -4.28 13.38
N GLY A 57 -3.21 -3.63 13.65
CA GLY A 57 -3.39 -2.73 14.78
C GLY A 57 -2.87 -1.32 14.51
N GLU A 58 -2.90 -0.49 15.55
CA GLU A 58 -2.61 0.94 15.46
C GLU A 58 -1.25 1.25 14.82
N SER A 59 -0.21 0.48 15.15
CA SER A 59 1.13 0.70 14.59
C SER A 59 1.21 0.51 13.08
N PHE A 60 0.28 -0.25 12.49
CA PHE A 60 0.17 -0.49 11.05
C PHE A 60 -0.90 0.38 10.36
N ARG A 61 -1.44 1.39 11.04
CA ARG A 61 -2.33 2.39 10.45
C ARG A 61 -1.51 3.51 9.86
N LEU A 62 -1.22 3.43 8.57
CA LEU A 62 -0.40 4.40 7.85
C LEU A 62 -0.93 4.62 6.44
N ASN A 63 -0.53 5.73 5.85
CA ASN A 63 -0.83 6.05 4.47
C ASN A 63 0.32 5.67 3.52
N TYR A 64 0.10 5.77 2.21
CA TYR A 64 1.13 5.44 1.23
C TYR A 64 2.36 6.35 1.31
N ILE A 65 2.18 7.64 1.65
CA ILE A 65 3.28 8.59 1.74
C ILE A 65 4.26 8.10 2.80
N GLN A 66 3.78 7.86 4.00
CA GLN A 66 4.59 7.36 5.11
C GLN A 66 5.25 6.01 4.77
N TYR A 67 4.47 5.07 4.25
CA TYR A 67 4.99 3.74 3.90
C TYR A 67 6.14 3.81 2.90
N PHE A 68 5.99 4.56 1.79
CA PHE A 68 7.02 4.66 0.77
C PHE A 68 8.20 5.53 1.21
N ASP A 69 7.98 6.58 1.98
CA ASP A 69 9.07 7.37 2.56
C ASP A 69 9.95 6.49 3.46
N ASP A 70 9.35 5.70 4.34
CA ASP A 70 10.09 4.80 5.22
C ASP A 70 10.80 3.69 4.42
N MET A 71 10.12 3.05 3.46
CA MET A 71 10.70 1.97 2.67
C MET A 71 11.84 2.42 1.75
N LEU A 72 11.77 3.63 1.22
CA LEU A 72 12.72 4.14 0.23
C LEU A 72 13.84 4.99 0.83
N LYS A 73 13.71 5.36 2.11
CA LYS A 73 14.70 6.16 2.85
C LYS A 73 16.14 5.66 2.73
N PRO A 74 16.45 4.33 2.81
CA PRO A 74 17.82 3.85 2.65
C PRO A 74 18.43 4.13 1.28
N PHE A 75 17.60 4.40 0.26
CA PHE A 75 18.06 4.70 -1.11
C PHE A 75 18.19 6.21 -1.37
N GLY A 76 17.87 7.05 -0.37
CA GLY A 76 18.01 8.51 -0.47
C GLY A 76 16.89 9.20 -1.25
N PHE A 77 15.75 8.55 -1.46
CA PHE A 77 14.56 9.14 -2.08
C PHE A 77 13.28 8.64 -1.39
N GLY A 78 12.14 9.25 -1.68
CA GLY A 78 10.88 8.95 -1.03
C GLY A 78 9.68 8.96 -1.98
N PHE A 79 8.48 8.97 -1.41
CA PHE A 79 7.22 8.92 -2.11
C PHE A 79 7.11 9.98 -3.23
N LYS A 80 7.41 11.24 -2.91
CA LYS A 80 7.30 12.37 -3.86
C LYS A 80 8.26 12.27 -5.05
N ASP A 81 9.32 11.49 -4.92
CA ASP A 81 10.31 11.30 -5.98
C ASP A 81 9.86 10.30 -7.05
N VAL A 82 8.99 9.36 -6.67
CA VAL A 82 8.61 8.21 -7.51
C VAL A 82 7.14 8.18 -7.91
N PHE A 83 6.32 9.09 -7.37
CA PHE A 83 4.91 9.23 -7.71
C PHE A 83 4.58 10.64 -8.17
N GLU A 84 3.52 10.80 -8.97
CA GLU A 84 2.92 12.09 -9.31
C GLU A 84 1.51 12.19 -8.73
N PRO A 85 1.09 13.40 -8.27
CA PRO A 85 -0.24 13.58 -7.66
C PRO A 85 -1.38 13.14 -8.57
N ARG A 86 -1.28 13.43 -9.88
CA ARG A 86 -2.30 13.13 -10.89
C ARG A 86 -2.55 11.65 -11.15
N TRP A 87 -1.69 10.76 -10.61
CA TRP A 87 -1.91 9.32 -10.72
C TRP A 87 -2.91 8.81 -9.70
N PHE A 88 -3.18 9.55 -8.62
CA PHE A 88 -4.05 9.13 -7.53
C PHE A 88 -5.48 9.64 -7.68
N ALA A 89 -6.45 8.80 -7.37
CA ALA A 89 -7.84 9.18 -7.26
C ALA A 89 -8.03 10.25 -6.17
N ARG A 90 -9.04 11.11 -6.36
CA ARG A 90 -9.41 12.12 -5.36
C ARG A 90 -10.30 11.57 -4.26
N PHE A 91 -11.03 10.51 -4.56
CA PHE A 91 -11.95 9.87 -3.62
C PHE A 91 -11.43 8.50 -3.23
N ASN A 92 -11.69 8.15 -1.97
CA ASN A 92 -11.33 6.84 -1.46
C ASN A 92 -12.28 5.78 -2.02
N PHE A 93 -11.71 4.75 -2.64
CA PHE A 93 -12.46 3.61 -3.14
C PHE A 93 -12.36 2.38 -2.21
N HIS A 94 -11.19 2.13 -1.62
CA HIS A 94 -10.94 0.90 -0.85
C HIS A 94 -9.99 1.08 0.34
N GLY A 95 -9.38 2.25 0.51
CA GLY A 95 -8.47 2.49 1.64
C GLY A 95 -9.26 2.65 2.94
N GLN A 96 -8.96 1.82 3.94
CA GLN A 96 -9.67 1.82 5.21
C GLN A 96 -8.82 1.27 6.35
N TRP A 97 -9.22 1.59 7.56
CA TRP A 97 -8.76 1.00 8.80
C TRP A 97 -9.97 0.61 9.66
N TYR A 98 -9.75 -0.22 10.67
CA TYR A 98 -10.84 -0.80 11.44
C TYR A 98 -10.77 -0.38 12.90
N THR A 99 -11.91 0.01 13.48
CA THR A 99 -12.03 0.32 14.90
C THR A 99 -12.05 -0.93 15.78
N ASP A 100 -12.33 -2.08 15.19
CA ASP A 100 -12.57 -3.38 15.86
C ASP A 100 -11.56 -4.47 15.49
N SER A 101 -10.48 -4.14 14.75
CA SER A 101 -9.47 -5.14 14.37
C SER A 101 -8.75 -5.79 15.55
N ASP A 102 -8.76 -5.15 16.72
CA ASP A 102 -8.18 -5.70 17.95
C ASP A 102 -8.97 -6.91 18.47
N ALA A 103 -10.28 -6.95 18.25
CA ALA A 103 -11.12 -8.06 18.70
C ALA A 103 -10.68 -9.41 18.14
N LEU A 104 -10.19 -9.45 16.89
CA LEU A 104 -9.66 -10.68 16.31
C LEU A 104 -8.32 -11.06 16.96
N ASN A 105 -7.44 -10.09 17.19
CA ASN A 105 -6.17 -10.34 17.83
C ASN A 105 -6.33 -10.80 19.30
N ASP A 106 -7.32 -10.28 20.02
CA ASP A 106 -7.64 -10.72 21.39
C ASP A 106 -8.01 -12.21 21.45
N ILE A 107 -8.60 -12.72 20.37
CA ILE A 107 -8.95 -14.14 20.27
C ILE A 107 -7.76 -14.95 19.75
N LEU A 108 -7.17 -14.57 18.63
CA LEU A 108 -6.22 -15.41 17.88
C LEU A 108 -4.75 -15.08 18.14
N ARG A 109 -4.42 -13.96 18.77
CA ARG A 109 -3.05 -13.57 19.21
C ARG A 109 -2.02 -13.67 18.09
N PHE A 110 -2.34 -13.16 16.91
CA PHE A 110 -1.51 -13.31 15.72
C PHE A 110 -0.55 -12.13 15.47
N ARG A 111 -0.78 -10.98 16.10
CA ARG A 111 0.11 -9.81 15.96
C ARG A 111 1.37 -10.02 16.78
N VAL A 112 2.51 -10.08 16.12
CA VAL A 112 3.82 -10.39 16.73
C VAL A 112 4.86 -9.33 16.49
N MET A 113 4.57 -8.29 15.70
CA MET A 113 5.50 -7.21 15.42
C MET A 113 4.81 -5.86 15.30
N THR A 114 5.59 -4.80 15.50
CA THR A 114 5.19 -3.43 15.18
C THR A 114 5.62 -3.05 13.77
N TYR A 115 5.04 -1.98 13.23
CA TYR A 115 5.47 -1.42 11.95
C TYR A 115 6.96 -1.06 11.93
N GLN A 116 7.49 -0.50 13.01
CA GLN A 116 8.90 -0.16 13.14
C GLN A 116 9.81 -1.39 13.03
N GLN A 117 9.40 -2.51 13.66
CA GLN A 117 10.12 -3.78 13.53
C GLN A 117 10.05 -4.34 12.10
N TYR A 118 8.89 -4.21 11.45
CA TYR A 118 8.71 -4.59 10.05
C TYR A 118 9.65 -3.81 9.12
N ILE A 119 9.68 -2.48 9.23
CA ILE A 119 10.55 -1.62 8.42
C ILE A 119 12.03 -1.90 8.69
N ALA A 120 12.43 -2.06 9.96
CA ALA A 120 13.81 -2.41 10.30
C ALA A 120 14.23 -3.75 9.68
N GLY A 121 13.35 -4.75 9.72
CA GLY A 121 13.59 -6.05 9.06
C GLY A 121 13.69 -5.93 7.53
N ALA A 122 12.87 -5.09 6.90
CA ALA A 122 12.94 -4.84 5.47
C ALA A 122 14.27 -4.16 5.07
N TRP A 123 14.73 -3.19 5.84
CA TRP A 123 16.03 -2.55 5.61
C TRP A 123 17.18 -3.52 5.77
N GLN A 124 17.17 -4.35 6.82
CA GLN A 124 18.21 -5.38 7.01
C GLN A 124 18.25 -6.40 5.87
N ALA A 125 17.09 -6.79 5.33
CA ALA A 125 17.03 -7.67 4.16
C ALA A 125 17.65 -7.00 2.93
N MET A 126 17.38 -5.69 2.71
CA MET A 126 17.99 -4.93 1.62
C MET A 126 19.51 -4.78 1.76
N GLU A 127 20.02 -4.51 2.96
CA GLU A 127 21.46 -4.46 3.25
C GLU A 127 22.11 -5.80 2.94
N THR A 128 21.46 -6.91 3.29
CA THR A 128 21.93 -8.25 2.98
C THR A 128 22.00 -8.50 1.46
N MET A 129 21.00 -8.05 0.68
CA MET A 129 21.02 -8.14 -0.77
C MET A 129 22.18 -7.35 -1.38
N ILE A 130 22.43 -6.13 -0.88
CA ILE A 130 23.57 -5.31 -1.30
C ILE A 130 24.89 -6.04 -1.04
N ALA A 131 25.06 -6.58 0.16
CA ALA A 131 26.28 -7.30 0.57
C ALA A 131 26.54 -8.56 -0.28
N ASN A 132 25.47 -9.20 -0.76
CA ASN A 132 25.56 -10.39 -1.63
C ASN A 132 25.82 -10.06 -3.11
N GLY A 133 25.94 -8.78 -3.48
CA GLY A 133 26.23 -8.36 -4.85
C GLY A 133 24.99 -8.18 -5.72
N ASP A 134 23.77 -8.25 -5.16
CA ASP A 134 22.49 -8.08 -5.87
C ASP A 134 22.13 -6.60 -6.08
N ALA A 135 23.12 -5.71 -6.10
CA ALA A 135 22.93 -4.27 -6.22
C ALA A 135 22.13 -3.86 -7.49
N ALA A 136 22.22 -4.64 -8.56
CA ALA A 136 21.45 -4.40 -9.78
C ALA A 136 19.93 -4.60 -9.61
N ALA A 137 19.51 -5.32 -8.55
CA ALA A 137 18.10 -5.52 -8.20
C ALA A 137 17.51 -4.39 -7.34
N LEU A 138 18.36 -3.49 -6.83
CA LEU A 138 17.93 -2.39 -5.96
C LEU A 138 17.09 -1.37 -6.74
N PRO A 139 16.11 -0.78 -6.09
CA PRO A 139 15.32 0.29 -6.71
C PRO A 139 16.19 1.53 -6.95
N THR A 140 16.03 2.14 -8.12
CA THR A 140 16.48 3.51 -8.36
C THR A 140 15.27 4.41 -8.54
N LYS A 141 15.43 5.70 -8.27
CA LYS A 141 14.37 6.71 -8.43
C LYS A 141 13.75 6.64 -9.83
N GLU A 142 14.58 6.63 -10.87
CA GLU A 142 14.14 6.63 -12.27
C GLU A 142 13.36 5.36 -12.62
N ARG A 143 13.87 4.19 -12.21
CA ARG A 143 13.20 2.91 -12.46
C ARG A 143 11.86 2.82 -11.76
N MET A 144 11.79 3.25 -10.49
CA MET A 144 10.55 3.23 -9.75
C MET A 144 9.54 4.21 -10.31
N LYS A 145 9.97 5.43 -10.65
CA LYS A 145 9.07 6.42 -11.28
C LYS A 145 8.51 5.89 -12.61
N ALA A 146 9.36 5.37 -13.49
CA ALA A 146 8.94 4.80 -14.77
C ALA A 146 7.98 3.61 -14.59
N MET A 147 8.23 2.75 -13.60
CA MET A 147 7.34 1.63 -13.28
C MET A 147 5.95 2.12 -12.81
N HIS A 148 5.90 3.09 -11.91
CA HIS A 148 4.62 3.62 -11.42
C HIS A 148 3.85 4.38 -12.52
N GLU A 149 4.55 5.11 -13.38
CA GLU A 149 3.94 5.74 -14.56
C GLU A 149 3.32 4.70 -15.50
N GLN A 150 4.04 3.60 -15.77
CA GLN A 150 3.52 2.49 -16.56
C GLN A 150 2.26 1.88 -15.92
N ILE A 151 2.22 1.71 -14.59
CA ILE A 151 1.04 1.20 -13.88
C ILE A 151 -0.14 2.18 -14.00
N ALA A 152 0.09 3.49 -13.97
CA ALA A 152 -0.97 4.48 -14.14
C ALA A 152 -1.59 4.46 -15.55
N HIS A 153 -0.81 4.07 -16.58
CA HIS A 153 -1.24 3.96 -17.97
C HIS A 153 -1.71 2.56 -18.39
N GLN A 154 -1.55 1.54 -17.57
CA GLN A 154 -2.03 0.20 -17.91
C GLN A 154 -3.54 0.07 -17.69
N GLU A 155 -4.16 -0.97 -18.23
CA GLU A 155 -5.57 -1.28 -18.02
C GLU A 155 -5.97 -1.17 -16.54
N MET A 156 -7.07 -0.47 -16.26
CA MET A 156 -7.54 -0.06 -14.93
C MET A 156 -6.69 1.01 -14.23
N GLY A 157 -5.61 1.49 -14.80
CA GLY A 157 -4.86 2.64 -14.28
C GLY A 157 -5.63 3.94 -14.44
N THR A 158 -5.38 4.90 -13.56
CA THR A 158 -6.13 6.16 -13.54
C THR A 158 -5.90 7.03 -14.79
N LEU A 159 -4.68 7.02 -15.35
CA LEU A 159 -4.41 7.72 -16.61
C LEU A 159 -5.01 6.97 -17.81
N TRP A 160 -4.96 5.64 -17.80
CA TRP A 160 -5.62 4.81 -18.82
C TRP A 160 -7.14 5.07 -18.87
N MET A 161 -7.80 5.20 -17.73
CA MET A 161 -9.23 5.54 -17.67
C MET A 161 -9.54 6.87 -18.36
N LEU A 162 -8.64 7.85 -18.21
CA LEU A 162 -8.77 9.16 -18.87
C LEU A 162 -8.51 9.07 -20.37
N GLU A 163 -7.53 8.32 -20.80
CA GLU A 163 -7.10 8.19 -22.19
C GLU A 163 -8.12 7.42 -23.02
N GLU A 164 -8.62 6.31 -22.49
CA GLU A 164 -9.60 5.44 -23.15
C GLU A 164 -11.06 5.91 -23.00
N GLY A 165 -11.31 7.01 -22.26
CA GLY A 165 -12.63 7.62 -22.16
C GLY A 165 -13.62 6.86 -21.25
N HIS A 166 -13.14 6.22 -20.20
CA HIS A 166 -13.99 5.55 -19.21
C HIS A 166 -14.62 6.54 -18.24
N ASP A 167 -15.52 7.40 -18.74
CA ASP A 167 -16.07 8.54 -18.01
C ASP A 167 -16.81 8.17 -16.73
N ASP A 168 -17.41 6.98 -16.63
CA ASP A 168 -18.08 6.52 -15.40
C ASP A 168 -17.04 6.26 -14.29
N TRP A 169 -15.92 5.67 -14.63
CA TRP A 169 -14.82 5.43 -13.69
C TRP A 169 -14.13 6.75 -13.31
N VAL A 170 -13.86 7.60 -14.31
CA VAL A 170 -13.32 8.94 -14.07
C VAL A 170 -14.21 9.73 -13.12
N ARG A 171 -15.53 9.66 -13.29
CA ARG A 171 -16.48 10.32 -12.38
C ARG A 171 -16.44 9.73 -10.97
N ALA A 172 -16.35 8.41 -10.84
CA ALA A 172 -16.25 7.73 -9.54
C ALA A 172 -14.97 8.10 -8.78
N PHE A 173 -13.82 8.13 -9.47
CA PHE A 173 -12.52 8.37 -8.83
C PHE A 173 -12.18 9.86 -8.67
N PHE A 174 -12.67 10.73 -9.54
CA PHE A 174 -12.26 12.14 -9.60
C PHE A 174 -13.43 13.14 -9.48
N GLY A 175 -14.67 12.68 -9.57
CA GLY A 175 -15.88 13.51 -9.60
C GLY A 175 -16.23 13.99 -11.00
N SER A 176 -15.24 14.33 -11.84
CA SER A 176 -15.44 14.68 -13.25
C SER A 176 -14.12 14.56 -14.03
N ARG A 177 -14.24 14.48 -15.36
CA ARG A 177 -13.07 14.52 -16.26
C ARG A 177 -12.30 15.84 -16.12
N ALA A 178 -12.99 16.96 -15.96
CA ALA A 178 -12.34 18.26 -15.75
C ALA A 178 -11.53 18.27 -14.45
N ALA A 179 -12.06 17.71 -13.36
CA ALA A 179 -11.36 17.60 -12.08
C ALA A 179 -10.13 16.67 -12.15
N ALA A 180 -10.22 15.60 -12.93
CA ALA A 180 -9.09 14.71 -13.16
C ALA A 180 -7.95 15.40 -13.94
N LEU A 181 -8.30 16.10 -15.03
CA LEU A 181 -7.34 16.82 -15.88
C LEU A 181 -6.72 18.04 -15.16
N ALA A 182 -7.42 18.63 -14.19
CA ALA A 182 -6.94 19.75 -13.40
C ALA A 182 -6.04 19.33 -12.22
N GLN A 183 -5.77 18.03 -12.03
CA GLN A 183 -4.88 17.59 -10.96
C GLN A 183 -3.45 18.10 -11.18
N PRO A 184 -2.75 18.49 -10.12
CA PRO A 184 -1.36 18.95 -10.20
C PRO A 184 -0.44 17.83 -10.71
N LYS A 185 0.61 18.22 -11.42
CA LYS A 185 1.64 17.29 -11.91
C LYS A 185 2.83 17.18 -10.96
N SER A 186 2.99 18.16 -10.08
CA SER A 186 4.05 18.19 -9.07
C SER A 186 3.47 18.24 -7.67
N TRP A 187 4.14 17.59 -6.71
CA TRP A 187 3.81 17.66 -5.30
C TRP A 187 4.05 19.05 -4.69
N ASP A 188 4.83 19.91 -5.36
CA ASP A 188 5.03 21.30 -4.95
C ASP A 188 3.76 22.16 -5.13
N GLU A 189 2.83 21.69 -5.96
CA GLU A 189 1.53 22.31 -6.23
C GLU A 189 0.42 21.77 -5.30
N VAL A 190 0.73 20.79 -4.43
CA VAL A 190 -0.22 20.13 -3.54
C VAL A 190 -0.06 20.66 -2.12
N GLU A 191 -1.07 21.34 -1.61
CA GLU A 191 -1.17 21.64 -0.19
C GLU A 191 -1.63 20.39 0.57
N PHE A 192 -0.80 19.89 1.46
CA PHE A 192 -1.20 18.85 2.41
C PHE A 192 -1.86 19.51 3.62
N PRO A 193 -3.01 19.02 4.08
CA PRO A 193 -3.66 19.52 5.28
C PRO A 193 -2.85 19.30 6.55
#